data_4a0cb982273e25f05c47f9049c3d0466
#
_entry.id   4a0cb982273e25f05c47f9049c3d0466
#
_cell.length_a   1.000
_cell.length_b   1.000
_cell.length_c   1.000
_cell.angle_alpha   90.00
_cell.angle_beta   90.00
_cell.angle_gamma   90.00
#
_symmetry.space_group_name_H-M   'P 1'
#
loop_
_entity.id
_entity.type
_entity.pdbx_description
1 polymer ?
#
loop_
_entity_poly.entity_id
_entity_poly.type
_entity_poly.pdbx_seq_one_letter_code
_entity_poly.pdbx_strand_id
1 'polypeptide(L)'
;MSMSIRNHLVLGLALAALTGQVLAADKLRLLTWADYAPKDVVEQFTKETGIAVEVTLSNNEEMISKLRATGGAGYDLAQPSQDRITGPMAEFGIYKPIDLGKIKTAHFIPEMLASTSRVTTLAGKTYAVPYFWGTDGLVVNTAKAKLSDYDDLCRPEFAGKVSVRLKRPTLIAMAFSMGKDPFKVYADPRKYQQIMTAAGDKLIACKQNLKYFWESKDQLLNDLRTGELVAAQMWDSGGWKINAENPAIKFIAPKSGALGWVDTFALPAKGKNDAAAYAWINFVTRPEIAARLAKSAGSFTAVKGAENFMDARMKAQLNESFPKSALQNIKWYPAIPAGLEEIEGKVLDRIKAAN
;
A
#
# COMPACT_ATOMS: atom_id res chain seq x y z
N MET A 1 -11.64 69.10 -70.43
CA MET A 1 -10.47 68.40 -69.86
C MET A 1 -10.92 67.68 -68.58
N SER A 2 -11.13 66.41 -68.68
CA SER A 2 -11.67 65.60 -67.61
C SER A 2 -10.56 64.60 -67.14
N MET A 3 -10.19 64.69 -65.90
CA MET A 3 -9.24 63.76 -65.30
C MET A 3 -10.00 62.77 -64.45
N SER A 4 -9.97 61.46 -64.84
CA SER A 4 -10.55 60.31 -64.17
C SER A 4 -9.63 59.83 -63.07
N ILE A 5 -10.14 59.75 -61.84
CA ILE A 5 -9.45 59.18 -60.66
C ILE A 5 -9.90 57.73 -60.55
N ARG A 6 -8.96 56.79 -60.72
CA ARG A 6 -9.16 55.35 -60.50
C ARG A 6 -8.96 55.03 -59.02
N ASN A 7 -10.02 54.55 -58.36
CA ASN A 7 -9.94 54.01 -57.02
C ASN A 7 -9.36 52.61 -57.06
N HIS A 8 -8.22 52.39 -56.36
CA HIS A 8 -7.73 51.03 -56.08
C HIS A 8 -8.26 50.59 -54.70
N LEU A 9 -9.14 49.57 -54.75
CA LEU A 9 -9.61 48.88 -53.56
C LEU A 9 -8.48 47.89 -53.13
N VAL A 10 -7.85 48.14 -51.99
CA VAL A 10 -6.91 47.18 -51.38
C VAL A 10 -7.71 46.26 -50.47
N LEU A 11 -7.86 44.99 -50.86
CA LEU A 11 -8.47 43.93 -50.06
C LEU A 11 -7.42 43.43 -49.09
N GLY A 12 -7.47 43.83 -47.82
CA GLY A 12 -6.64 43.30 -46.75
C GLY A 12 -7.16 41.96 -46.27
N LEU A 13 -6.48 40.85 -46.57
CA LEU A 13 -6.72 39.54 -45.94
C LEU A 13 -6.19 39.62 -44.49
N ALA A 14 -7.11 39.64 -43.54
CA ALA A 14 -6.79 39.40 -42.13
C ALA A 14 -6.60 37.89 -41.90
N LEU A 15 -5.35 37.43 -41.83
CA LEU A 15 -5.06 36.06 -41.36
C LEU A 15 -5.29 36.04 -39.84
N ALA A 16 -6.42 35.48 -39.42
CA ALA A 16 -6.66 35.14 -38.03
C ALA A 16 -5.79 33.96 -37.64
N ALA A 17 -4.67 34.22 -36.99
CA ALA A 17 -3.84 33.21 -36.36
C ALA A 17 -4.64 32.60 -35.17
N LEU A 18 -5.26 31.46 -35.37
CA LEU A 18 -5.72 30.63 -34.31
C LEU A 18 -4.51 30.08 -33.55
N THR A 19 -4.05 30.86 -32.57
CA THR A 19 -3.16 30.32 -31.51
C THR A 19 -3.98 29.33 -30.71
N GLY A 20 -3.92 28.06 -31.13
CA GLY A 20 -4.36 26.95 -30.29
C GLY A 20 -3.54 27.01 -29.00
N GLN A 21 -4.18 27.47 -27.93
CA GLN A 21 -3.63 27.23 -26.60
C GLN A 21 -3.52 25.72 -26.46
N VAL A 22 -2.29 25.21 -26.53
CA VAL A 22 -1.96 23.88 -26.03
C VAL A 22 -2.22 23.95 -24.52
N LEU A 23 -3.42 23.61 -24.11
CA LEU A 23 -3.71 23.34 -22.69
C LEU A 23 -2.67 22.32 -22.27
N ALA A 24 -1.79 22.71 -21.37
CA ALA A 24 -0.87 21.75 -20.76
C ALA A 24 -1.73 20.56 -20.31
N ALA A 25 -1.44 19.37 -20.84
CA ALA A 25 -2.22 18.19 -20.51
C ALA A 25 -2.31 18.10 -18.98
N ASP A 26 -3.52 17.99 -18.45
CA ASP A 26 -3.73 17.81 -17.02
C ASP A 26 -2.86 16.65 -16.54
N LYS A 27 -2.15 16.84 -15.44
CA LYS A 27 -1.17 15.86 -14.94
C LYS A 27 -1.54 15.43 -13.54
N LEU A 28 -1.57 14.11 -13.32
CA LEU A 28 -1.67 13.49 -12.00
C LEU A 28 -0.28 13.10 -11.50
N ARG A 29 0.16 13.64 -10.39
CA ARG A 29 1.39 13.21 -9.68
C ARG A 29 0.99 12.22 -8.59
N LEU A 30 1.24 10.93 -8.88
CA LEU A 30 0.84 9.80 -8.06
C LEU A 30 2.02 9.28 -7.23
N LEU A 31 1.87 9.25 -5.91
CA LEU A 31 2.82 8.67 -4.96
C LEU A 31 2.27 7.30 -4.51
N THR A 32 2.90 6.20 -4.93
CA THR A 32 2.32 4.87 -4.84
C THR A 32 3.34 3.76 -4.61
N TRP A 33 2.86 2.56 -4.39
CA TRP A 33 3.64 1.34 -4.26
C TRP A 33 4.04 0.77 -5.63
N ALA A 34 5.06 -0.09 -5.64
CA ALA A 34 5.36 -0.90 -6.81
C ALA A 34 4.15 -1.76 -7.21
N ASP A 35 3.96 -1.97 -8.50
CA ASP A 35 2.90 -2.79 -9.10
C ASP A 35 1.46 -2.22 -8.98
N TYR A 36 1.24 -1.04 -8.34
CA TYR A 36 -0.09 -0.43 -8.15
C TYR A 36 -0.55 0.45 -9.33
N ALA A 37 0.35 0.83 -10.21
CA ALA A 37 0.07 1.62 -11.40
C ALA A 37 0.84 1.04 -12.61
N PRO A 38 0.50 -0.18 -13.09
CA PRO A 38 1.17 -0.79 -14.22
C PRO A 38 0.94 0.03 -15.49
N LYS A 39 1.92 -0.01 -16.39
CA LYS A 39 2.01 0.86 -17.56
C LYS A 39 0.77 0.80 -18.45
N ASP A 40 0.24 -0.39 -18.70
CA ASP A 40 -0.96 -0.60 -19.55
C ASP A 40 -2.22 0.09 -18.98
N VAL A 41 -2.37 0.11 -17.65
CA VAL A 41 -3.49 0.79 -16.97
C VAL A 41 -3.30 2.30 -16.98
N VAL A 42 -2.07 2.78 -16.78
CA VAL A 42 -1.73 4.21 -16.90
C VAL A 42 -1.99 4.72 -18.32
N GLU A 43 -1.55 3.99 -19.35
CA GLU A 43 -1.79 4.33 -20.75
C GLU A 43 -3.28 4.35 -21.09
N GLN A 44 -4.06 3.37 -20.59
CA GLN A 44 -5.50 3.36 -20.78
C GLN A 44 -6.18 4.57 -20.14
N PHE A 45 -5.80 4.92 -18.90
CA PHE A 45 -6.32 6.11 -18.21
C PHE A 45 -6.04 7.38 -19.00
N THR A 46 -4.77 7.56 -19.42
CA THR A 46 -4.37 8.73 -20.21
C THR A 46 -5.13 8.80 -21.54
N LYS A 47 -5.33 7.67 -22.22
CA LYS A 47 -6.10 7.60 -23.47
C LYS A 47 -7.56 7.99 -23.27
N GLU A 48 -8.18 7.55 -22.16
CA GLU A 48 -9.60 7.83 -21.90
C GLU A 48 -9.88 9.25 -21.39
N THR A 49 -8.90 9.85 -20.67
CA THR A 49 -9.13 11.11 -19.94
C THR A 49 -8.32 12.29 -20.46
N GLY A 50 -7.27 12.05 -21.25
CA GLY A 50 -6.29 13.07 -21.62
C GLY A 50 -5.31 13.43 -20.50
N ILE A 51 -5.45 12.87 -19.28
CA ILE A 51 -4.64 13.18 -18.12
C ILE A 51 -3.38 12.31 -18.13
N ALA A 52 -2.20 12.95 -18.14
CA ALA A 52 -0.92 12.24 -17.98
C ALA A 52 -0.71 11.82 -16.52
N VAL A 53 -0.10 10.66 -16.28
CA VAL A 53 0.20 10.18 -14.91
C VAL A 53 1.72 10.11 -14.72
N GLU A 54 2.20 10.83 -13.72
CA GLU A 54 3.59 10.75 -13.25
C GLU A 54 3.63 9.91 -11.96
N VAL A 55 4.24 8.73 -12.06
CA VAL A 55 4.29 7.76 -10.97
C VAL A 55 5.59 7.91 -10.20
N THR A 56 5.49 8.09 -8.88
CA THR A 56 6.62 8.01 -7.94
C THR A 56 6.43 6.81 -7.04
N LEU A 57 7.35 5.86 -7.11
CA LEU A 57 7.33 4.67 -6.25
C LEU A 57 7.81 5.02 -4.84
N SER A 58 7.19 4.42 -3.83
CA SER A 58 7.47 4.71 -2.43
C SER A 58 6.96 3.60 -1.50
N ASN A 59 7.16 3.78 -0.20
CA ASN A 59 6.59 2.98 0.89
C ASN A 59 6.00 3.93 1.95
N ASN A 60 5.34 3.40 3.00
CA ASN A 60 4.68 4.24 4.00
C ASN A 60 5.59 5.28 4.63
N GLU A 61 6.76 4.87 5.10
CA GLU A 61 7.72 5.74 5.80
C GLU A 61 8.22 6.85 4.87
N GLU A 62 8.53 6.49 3.62
CA GLU A 62 8.99 7.45 2.62
C GLU A 62 7.87 8.39 2.14
N MET A 63 6.63 7.88 1.97
CA MET A 63 5.46 8.72 1.63
C MET A 63 5.26 9.81 2.68
N ILE A 64 5.23 9.43 3.96
CA ILE A 64 5.08 10.37 5.07
C ILE A 64 6.24 11.35 5.10
N SER A 65 7.49 10.87 4.96
CA SER A 65 8.68 11.73 4.95
C SER A 65 8.64 12.75 3.81
N LYS A 66 8.32 12.33 2.58
CA LYS A 66 8.20 13.21 1.41
C LYS A 66 7.11 14.27 1.60
N LEU A 67 5.93 13.84 2.06
CA LEU A 67 4.80 14.75 2.29
C LEU A 67 5.07 15.72 3.44
N ARG A 68 5.69 15.26 4.53
CA ARG A 68 6.12 16.10 5.65
C ARG A 68 7.11 17.16 5.22
N ALA A 69 8.16 16.78 4.48
CA ALA A 69 9.20 17.70 4.02
C ALA A 69 8.65 18.84 3.14
N THR A 70 7.53 18.62 2.45
CA THR A 70 6.91 19.59 1.54
C THR A 70 5.61 20.20 2.09
N GLY A 71 5.18 19.79 3.30
CA GLY A 71 3.88 20.15 3.86
C GLY A 71 2.71 19.67 3.00
N GLY A 72 2.85 18.50 2.36
CA GLY A 72 1.85 17.91 1.47
C GLY A 72 1.85 18.44 0.04
N ALA A 73 2.93 19.12 -0.40
CA ALA A 73 3.07 19.53 -1.79
C ALA A 73 3.82 18.47 -2.63
N GLY A 74 3.81 18.66 -3.96
CA GLY A 74 4.57 17.84 -4.91
C GLY A 74 3.79 16.66 -5.49
N TYR A 75 2.73 16.21 -4.84
CA TYR A 75 1.87 15.12 -5.27
C TYR A 75 0.40 15.51 -5.24
N ASP A 76 -0.42 14.84 -6.04
CA ASP A 76 -1.87 15.10 -6.14
C ASP A 76 -2.68 13.94 -5.53
N LEU A 77 -2.11 12.73 -5.51
CA LEU A 77 -2.68 11.54 -4.88
C LEU A 77 -1.56 10.71 -4.25
N ALA A 78 -1.80 10.23 -3.03
CA ALA A 78 -0.92 9.30 -2.32
C ALA A 78 -1.68 8.04 -1.92
N GLN A 79 -0.96 6.92 -1.78
CA GLN A 79 -1.56 5.62 -1.48
C GLN A 79 -0.93 4.96 -0.23
N PRO A 80 -0.95 5.64 0.92
CA PRO A 80 -0.47 5.06 2.18
C PRO A 80 -1.47 4.04 2.74
N SER A 81 -1.01 3.20 3.67
CA SER A 81 -1.90 2.33 4.44
C SER A 81 -2.79 3.13 5.39
N GLN A 82 -4.00 2.63 5.68
CA GLN A 82 -5.03 3.34 6.45
C GLN A 82 -4.56 3.77 7.84
N ASP A 83 -3.70 2.97 8.48
CA ASP A 83 -3.14 3.25 9.80
C ASP A 83 -2.13 4.41 9.80
N ARG A 84 -1.70 4.87 8.62
CA ARG A 84 -0.79 5.98 8.39
C ARG A 84 -1.48 7.30 8.00
N ILE A 85 -2.78 7.43 8.27
CA ILE A 85 -3.55 8.62 7.89
C ILE A 85 -3.69 9.58 9.07
N THR A 86 -4.38 9.17 10.13
CA THR A 86 -4.79 10.11 11.19
C THR A 86 -3.65 10.59 12.07
N GLY A 87 -2.67 9.73 12.41
CA GLY A 87 -1.49 10.13 13.18
C GLY A 87 -0.66 11.20 12.43
N PRO A 88 -0.14 10.91 11.24
CA PRO A 88 0.60 11.91 10.45
C PRO A 88 -0.22 13.14 10.07
N MET A 89 -1.56 13.01 9.91
CA MET A 89 -2.42 14.17 9.70
C MET A 89 -2.48 15.06 10.93
N ALA A 90 -2.65 14.49 12.12
CA ALA A 90 -2.72 15.24 13.37
C ALA A 90 -1.39 15.95 13.69
N GLU A 91 -0.26 15.29 13.38
CA GLU A 91 1.07 15.80 13.70
C GLU A 91 1.60 16.80 12.65
N PHE A 92 1.39 16.53 11.36
CA PHE A 92 2.05 17.27 10.27
C PHE A 92 1.09 17.98 9.31
N GLY A 93 -0.22 17.73 9.36
CA GLY A 93 -1.20 18.35 8.47
C GLY A 93 -0.99 18.03 6.99
N ILE A 94 -0.47 16.85 6.66
CA ILE A 94 0.01 16.50 5.31
C ILE A 94 -1.07 16.01 4.35
N TYR A 95 -2.30 15.79 4.81
CA TYR A 95 -3.44 15.39 3.99
C TYR A 95 -4.57 16.43 4.06
N LYS A 96 -5.46 16.42 3.09
CA LYS A 96 -6.73 17.17 3.11
C LYS A 96 -7.92 16.20 3.06
N PRO A 97 -9.10 16.61 3.56
CA PRO A 97 -10.28 15.77 3.54
C PRO A 97 -10.64 15.30 2.12
N ILE A 98 -11.06 14.05 2.00
CA ILE A 98 -11.57 13.50 0.75
C ILE A 98 -13.08 13.75 0.64
N ASP A 99 -13.52 14.21 -0.53
CA ASP A 99 -14.94 14.45 -0.82
C ASP A 99 -15.56 13.18 -1.43
N LEU A 100 -16.32 12.44 -0.63
CA LEU A 100 -17.00 11.22 -1.07
C LEU A 100 -18.04 11.48 -2.17
N GLY A 101 -18.56 12.69 -2.30
CA GLY A 101 -19.49 13.07 -3.37
C GLY A 101 -18.85 13.08 -4.77
N LYS A 102 -17.51 13.15 -4.83
CA LYS A 102 -16.73 13.07 -6.09
C LYS A 102 -16.29 11.67 -6.45
N ILE A 103 -16.57 10.69 -5.59
CA ILE A 103 -16.18 9.29 -5.75
C ILE A 103 -17.41 8.44 -6.02
N LYS A 104 -17.32 7.50 -6.94
CA LYS A 104 -18.34 6.49 -7.19
C LYS A 104 -18.34 5.46 -6.06
N THR A 105 -18.87 5.83 -4.89
CA THR A 105 -18.86 5.01 -3.68
C THR A 105 -19.55 3.66 -3.85
N ALA A 106 -20.49 3.53 -4.78
CA ALA A 106 -21.13 2.26 -5.14
C ALA A 106 -20.17 1.21 -5.72
N HIS A 107 -18.98 1.63 -6.17
CA HIS A 107 -17.93 0.70 -6.62
C HIS A 107 -17.24 -0.03 -5.47
N PHE A 108 -17.30 0.46 -4.25
CA PHE A 108 -16.61 -0.15 -3.12
C PHE A 108 -17.46 -1.21 -2.42
N ILE A 109 -16.78 -2.18 -1.82
CA ILE A 109 -17.38 -3.10 -0.84
C ILE A 109 -17.81 -2.24 0.36
N PRO A 110 -19.10 -2.21 0.72
CA PRO A 110 -19.61 -1.27 1.72
C PRO A 110 -18.91 -1.37 3.07
N GLU A 111 -18.62 -2.59 3.53
CA GLU A 111 -17.95 -2.88 4.80
C GLU A 111 -16.51 -2.35 4.81
N MET A 112 -15.80 -2.49 3.68
CA MET A 112 -14.43 -1.96 3.53
C MET A 112 -14.43 -0.44 3.54
N LEU A 113 -15.34 0.20 2.79
CA LEU A 113 -15.46 1.65 2.78
C LEU A 113 -15.80 2.19 4.17
N ALA A 114 -16.78 1.60 4.86
CA ALA A 114 -17.18 2.01 6.20
C ALA A 114 -16.06 1.80 7.24
N SER A 115 -15.35 0.66 7.18
CA SER A 115 -14.26 0.36 8.09
C SER A 115 -13.08 1.32 7.90
N THR A 116 -12.63 1.51 6.64
CA THR A 116 -11.54 2.45 6.35
C THR A 116 -11.91 3.88 6.70
N SER A 117 -13.14 4.33 6.39
CA SER A 117 -13.59 5.66 6.78
C SER A 117 -13.50 5.88 8.29
N ARG A 118 -13.91 4.91 9.12
CA ARG A 118 -13.77 5.03 10.58
C ARG A 118 -12.32 5.20 11.03
N VAL A 119 -11.39 4.44 10.43
CA VAL A 119 -9.95 4.48 10.79
C VAL A 119 -9.29 5.77 10.31
N THR A 120 -9.76 6.34 9.19
CA THR A 120 -9.17 7.51 8.54
C THR A 120 -9.91 8.82 8.80
N THR A 121 -10.88 8.82 9.74
CA THR A 121 -11.60 10.03 10.15
C THR A 121 -10.92 10.70 11.35
N LEU A 122 -10.65 12.00 11.21
CA LEU A 122 -10.11 12.86 12.26
C LEU A 122 -10.95 14.13 12.35
N ALA A 123 -11.39 14.51 13.56
CA ALA A 123 -12.24 15.69 13.77
C ALA A 123 -13.46 15.76 12.83
N GLY A 124 -14.13 14.62 12.61
CA GLY A 124 -15.32 14.51 11.76
C GLY A 124 -15.09 14.57 10.26
N LYS A 125 -13.83 14.62 9.81
CA LYS A 125 -13.46 14.65 8.38
C LYS A 125 -12.76 13.35 8.01
N THR A 126 -13.21 12.73 6.91
CA THR A 126 -12.57 11.53 6.33
C THR A 126 -11.43 11.95 5.41
N TYR A 127 -10.25 11.31 5.54
CA TYR A 127 -9.04 11.67 4.80
C TYR A 127 -8.63 10.63 3.77
N ALA A 128 -9.22 9.42 3.78
CA ALA A 128 -8.90 8.39 2.80
C ALA A 128 -10.06 7.42 2.55
N VAL A 129 -10.01 6.74 1.39
CA VAL A 129 -10.90 5.63 1.03
C VAL A 129 -10.06 4.40 0.68
N PRO A 130 -10.60 3.16 0.84
CA PRO A 130 -9.83 1.94 0.65
C PRO A 130 -9.46 1.73 -0.83
N TYR A 131 -8.35 1.03 -1.06
CA TYR A 131 -7.92 0.61 -2.38
C TYR A 131 -7.63 -0.88 -2.44
N PHE A 132 -6.45 -1.29 -1.95
CA PHE A 132 -6.06 -2.68 -1.83
C PHE A 132 -6.02 -3.12 -0.38
N TRP A 133 -6.11 -4.42 -0.17
CA TRP A 133 -5.89 -5.02 1.13
C TRP A 133 -5.17 -6.36 0.98
N GLY A 134 -4.54 -6.78 2.04
CA GLY A 134 -3.84 -8.04 2.14
C GLY A 134 -3.35 -8.28 3.54
N THR A 135 -2.45 -9.25 3.69
CA THR A 135 -1.91 -9.63 4.99
C THR A 135 -0.41 -9.86 4.97
N ASP A 136 0.23 -9.66 6.13
CA ASP A 136 1.55 -10.21 6.42
C ASP A 136 1.38 -11.53 7.16
N GLY A 137 2.15 -12.53 6.75
CA GLY A 137 2.15 -13.85 7.36
C GLY A 137 3.47 -14.57 7.12
N LEU A 138 3.41 -15.87 6.97
CA LEU A 138 4.57 -16.72 6.70
C LEU A 138 4.51 -17.25 5.27
N VAL A 139 5.62 -17.16 4.55
CA VAL A 139 5.83 -17.89 3.30
C VAL A 139 6.81 -19.01 3.60
N VAL A 140 6.38 -20.26 3.39
CA VAL A 140 7.08 -21.46 3.85
C VAL A 140 7.20 -22.48 2.73
N ASN A 141 8.39 -23.01 2.50
CA ASN A 141 8.58 -24.22 1.72
C ASN A 141 8.16 -25.42 2.57
N THR A 142 6.93 -25.88 2.41
CA THR A 142 6.31 -26.93 3.24
C THR A 142 6.90 -28.31 3.03
N ALA A 143 7.69 -28.51 1.97
CA ALA A 143 8.47 -29.74 1.78
C ALA A 143 9.76 -29.76 2.63
N LYS A 144 10.24 -28.59 3.10
CA LYS A 144 11.51 -28.45 3.83
C LYS A 144 11.33 -28.01 5.28
N ALA A 145 10.20 -27.34 5.61
CA ALA A 145 9.98 -26.77 6.92
C ALA A 145 8.50 -26.80 7.30
N LYS A 146 8.22 -26.92 8.59
CA LYS A 146 6.88 -26.84 9.16
C LYS A 146 6.84 -25.70 10.17
N LEU A 147 6.27 -24.58 9.76
CA LEU A 147 6.05 -23.41 10.59
C LEU A 147 4.55 -23.16 10.73
N SER A 148 4.14 -22.62 11.83
CA SER A 148 2.73 -22.33 12.15
C SER A 148 2.53 -20.97 12.78
N ASP A 149 3.60 -20.32 13.28
CA ASP A 149 3.55 -19.00 13.86
C ASP A 149 4.86 -18.24 13.61
N TYR A 150 4.88 -16.92 13.86
CA TYR A 150 6.02 -16.04 13.59
C TYR A 150 7.26 -16.43 14.40
N ASP A 151 7.10 -16.87 15.64
CA ASP A 151 8.23 -17.28 16.48
C ASP A 151 8.87 -18.60 16.05
N ASP A 152 8.22 -19.42 15.23
CA ASP A 152 8.86 -20.57 14.60
C ASP A 152 10.06 -20.18 13.74
N LEU A 153 10.11 -18.93 13.21
CA LEU A 153 11.28 -18.40 12.48
C LEU A 153 12.53 -18.33 13.38
N CYS A 154 12.36 -18.30 14.71
CA CYS A 154 13.45 -18.22 15.67
C CYS A 154 13.99 -19.60 16.12
N ARG A 155 13.46 -20.70 15.56
CA ARG A 155 13.90 -22.05 15.92
C ARG A 155 15.28 -22.35 15.37
N PRO A 156 16.20 -22.93 16.18
CA PRO A 156 17.61 -23.14 15.81
C PRO A 156 17.82 -23.97 14.54
N GLU A 157 16.91 -24.91 14.24
CA GLU A 157 17.01 -25.73 13.03
C GLU A 157 16.90 -24.94 11.72
N PHE A 158 16.42 -23.69 11.78
CA PHE A 158 16.31 -22.80 10.64
C PHE A 158 17.45 -21.76 10.57
N ALA A 159 18.51 -21.91 11.37
CA ALA A 159 19.62 -20.96 11.37
C ALA A 159 20.19 -20.72 9.97
N GLY A 160 20.25 -19.45 9.57
CA GLY A 160 20.72 -19.00 8.25
C GLY A 160 19.76 -19.30 7.08
N LYS A 161 18.53 -19.78 7.34
CA LYS A 161 17.59 -20.22 6.31
C LYS A 161 16.24 -19.49 6.36
N VAL A 162 16.10 -18.47 7.18
CA VAL A 162 14.87 -17.68 7.32
C VAL A 162 15.16 -16.19 7.24
N SER A 163 14.14 -15.39 6.92
CA SER A 163 14.26 -13.94 6.80
C SER A 163 12.99 -13.23 7.26
N VAL A 164 13.16 -12.03 7.79
CA VAL A 164 12.07 -11.11 8.14
C VAL A 164 12.41 -9.71 7.65
N ARG A 165 11.43 -8.83 7.58
CA ARG A 165 11.65 -7.42 7.25
C ARG A 165 11.87 -6.62 8.53
N LEU A 166 12.97 -5.88 8.65
CA LEU A 166 13.20 -5.03 9.82
C LEU A 166 12.35 -3.75 9.76
N LYS A 167 11.07 -3.93 9.99
CA LYS A 167 10.05 -2.89 9.97
C LYS A 167 8.98 -3.17 11.04
N ARG A 168 8.12 -2.18 11.29
CA ARG A 168 6.99 -2.26 12.22
C ARG A 168 6.20 -3.60 12.16
N PRO A 169 5.81 -4.13 10.99
CA PRO A 169 5.07 -5.40 10.93
C PRO A 169 5.74 -6.54 11.68
N THR A 170 7.07 -6.64 11.63
CA THR A 170 7.80 -7.69 12.33
C THR A 170 7.76 -7.53 13.85
N LEU A 171 7.84 -6.29 14.38
CA LEU A 171 7.66 -6.05 15.83
C LEU A 171 6.25 -6.44 16.29
N ILE A 172 5.23 -6.05 15.54
CA ILE A 172 3.84 -6.38 15.82
C ILE A 172 3.60 -7.90 15.76
N ALA A 173 4.15 -8.58 14.75
CA ALA A 173 4.10 -10.03 14.60
C ALA A 173 4.71 -10.75 15.79
N MET A 174 5.90 -10.33 16.21
CA MET A 174 6.56 -10.89 17.40
C MET A 174 5.76 -10.64 18.68
N ALA A 175 5.15 -9.47 18.84
CA ALA A 175 4.27 -9.21 19.99
C ALA A 175 3.09 -10.17 20.03
N PHE A 176 2.39 -10.37 18.91
CA PHE A 176 1.27 -11.32 18.83
C PHE A 176 1.70 -12.76 19.08
N SER A 177 2.84 -13.20 18.55
CA SER A 177 3.36 -14.57 18.81
C SER A 177 3.73 -14.79 20.28
N MET A 178 4.00 -13.70 21.03
CA MET A 178 4.22 -13.73 22.49
C MET A 178 2.90 -13.65 23.29
N GLY A 179 1.73 -13.72 22.63
CA GLY A 179 0.42 -13.56 23.27
C GLY A 179 0.10 -12.14 23.73
N LYS A 180 0.86 -11.14 23.25
CA LYS A 180 0.64 -9.72 23.58
C LYS A 180 -0.06 -9.01 22.42
N ASP A 181 -1.10 -8.25 22.75
CA ASP A 181 -1.84 -7.46 21.77
C ASP A 181 -1.43 -5.98 21.89
N PRO A 182 -0.54 -5.48 21.02
CA PRO A 182 -0.08 -4.11 21.10
C PRO A 182 -1.16 -3.10 20.72
N PHE A 183 -2.18 -3.50 19.95
CA PHE A 183 -3.26 -2.62 19.51
C PHE A 183 -4.18 -2.22 20.64
N LYS A 184 -4.36 -3.09 21.65
CA LYS A 184 -5.17 -2.80 22.84
C LYS A 184 -4.57 -1.77 23.78
N VAL A 185 -3.29 -1.47 23.63
CA VAL A 185 -2.58 -0.53 24.54
C VAL A 185 -2.15 0.77 23.85
N TYR A 186 -2.67 1.07 22.67
CA TYR A 186 -2.33 2.31 21.95
C TYR A 186 -2.62 3.60 22.75
N ALA A 187 -3.57 3.56 23.66
CA ALA A 187 -3.85 4.68 24.56
C ALA A 187 -2.83 4.82 25.72
N ASP A 188 -1.94 3.85 25.92
CA ASP A 188 -0.93 3.83 26.98
C ASP A 188 0.48 3.66 26.37
N PRO A 189 1.17 4.76 26.02
CA PRO A 189 2.49 4.70 25.37
C PRO A 189 3.55 3.93 26.19
N ARG A 190 3.45 3.92 27.52
CA ARG A 190 4.39 3.18 28.38
C ARG A 190 4.19 1.66 28.23
N LYS A 191 2.95 1.18 28.26
CA LYS A 191 2.65 -0.25 28.03
C LYS A 191 2.99 -0.64 26.61
N TYR A 192 2.71 0.23 25.63
CA TYR A 192 3.10 0.01 24.25
C TYR A 192 4.62 -0.15 24.12
N GLN A 193 5.40 0.76 24.69
CA GLN A 193 6.85 0.68 24.72
C GLN A 193 7.36 -0.62 25.36
N GLN A 194 6.77 -1.06 26.46
CA GLN A 194 7.13 -2.33 27.11
C GLN A 194 6.92 -3.52 26.18
N ILE A 195 5.79 -3.56 25.47
CA ILE A 195 5.49 -4.63 24.50
C ILE A 195 6.47 -4.60 23.33
N MET A 196 6.71 -3.42 22.74
CA MET A 196 7.63 -3.29 21.61
C MET A 196 9.08 -3.60 22.01
N THR A 197 9.51 -3.21 23.21
CA THR A 197 10.82 -3.56 23.74
C THR A 197 10.97 -5.08 23.88
N ALA A 198 10.00 -5.76 24.46
CA ALA A 198 10.01 -7.22 24.61
C ALA A 198 10.00 -7.95 23.25
N ALA A 199 9.22 -7.45 22.28
CA ALA A 199 9.24 -7.97 20.91
C ALA A 199 10.62 -7.76 20.24
N GLY A 200 11.24 -6.60 20.48
CA GLY A 200 12.59 -6.30 20.02
C GLY A 200 13.64 -7.21 20.63
N ASP A 201 13.58 -7.49 21.94
CA ASP A 201 14.49 -8.42 22.63
C ASP A 201 14.39 -9.84 22.05
N LYS A 202 13.14 -10.30 21.80
CA LYS A 202 12.91 -11.59 21.14
C LYS A 202 13.50 -11.61 19.73
N LEU A 203 13.36 -10.54 18.95
CA LEU A 203 13.92 -10.47 17.60
C LEU A 203 15.44 -10.39 17.60
N ILE A 204 16.05 -9.72 18.59
CA ILE A 204 17.52 -9.72 18.78
C ILE A 204 18.01 -11.15 19.07
N ALA A 205 17.37 -11.86 19.98
CA ALA A 205 17.71 -13.25 20.27
C ALA A 205 17.53 -14.17 19.04
N CYS A 206 16.54 -13.87 18.18
CA CYS A 206 16.28 -14.59 16.94
C CYS A 206 17.26 -14.26 15.81
N LYS A 207 17.96 -13.12 15.88
CA LYS A 207 18.78 -12.57 14.78
C LYS A 207 19.82 -13.56 14.25
N GLN A 208 20.42 -14.38 15.11
CA GLN A 208 21.38 -15.42 14.72
C GLN A 208 20.78 -16.48 13.78
N ASN A 209 19.47 -16.67 13.75
CA ASN A 209 18.78 -17.61 12.87
C ASN A 209 18.43 -16.97 11.52
N LEU A 210 18.45 -15.64 11.44
CA LEU A 210 18.12 -14.94 10.19
C LEU A 210 19.32 -14.99 9.24
N LYS A 211 19.05 -15.28 7.98
CA LYS A 211 20.04 -15.12 6.91
C LYS A 211 20.36 -13.65 6.71
N TYR A 212 19.31 -12.81 6.68
CA TYR A 212 19.37 -11.34 6.60
C TYR A 212 18.00 -10.74 6.95
N PHE A 213 17.97 -9.42 7.14
CA PHE A 213 16.74 -8.63 7.09
C PHE A 213 16.49 -8.24 5.64
N TRP A 214 15.35 -8.68 5.04
CA TRP A 214 15.10 -8.40 3.65
C TRP A 214 14.54 -6.99 3.42
N GLU A 215 14.98 -6.39 2.32
CA GLU A 215 14.52 -5.09 1.82
C GLU A 215 13.85 -5.25 0.43
N SER A 216 14.41 -6.10 -0.43
CA SER A 216 13.92 -6.37 -1.77
C SER A 216 13.02 -7.60 -1.80
N LYS A 217 11.76 -7.40 -2.25
CA LYS A 217 10.81 -8.50 -2.50
C LYS A 217 11.36 -9.50 -3.51
N ASP A 218 11.98 -9.02 -4.59
CA ASP A 218 12.45 -9.90 -5.68
C ASP A 218 13.64 -10.75 -5.23
N GLN A 219 14.58 -10.20 -4.45
CA GLN A 219 15.65 -10.98 -3.84
C GLN A 219 15.09 -12.06 -2.93
N LEU A 220 14.14 -11.70 -2.03
CA LEU A 220 13.52 -12.65 -1.12
C LEU A 220 12.83 -13.79 -1.85
N LEU A 221 12.06 -13.49 -2.90
CA LEU A 221 11.40 -14.50 -3.73
C LEU A 221 12.39 -15.38 -4.46
N ASN A 222 13.52 -14.82 -4.94
CA ASN A 222 14.58 -15.60 -5.56
C ASN A 222 15.20 -16.58 -4.57
N ASP A 223 15.50 -16.15 -3.36
CA ASP A 223 16.14 -17.00 -2.34
C ASP A 223 15.19 -18.11 -1.83
N LEU A 224 13.88 -17.84 -1.79
CA LEU A 224 12.88 -18.89 -1.54
C LEU A 224 12.80 -19.88 -2.73
N ARG A 225 12.91 -19.40 -3.97
CA ARG A 225 12.87 -20.21 -5.19
C ARG A 225 14.09 -21.15 -5.28
N THR A 226 15.26 -20.65 -5.01
CA THR A 226 16.52 -21.43 -5.03
C THR A 226 16.67 -22.35 -3.81
N GLY A 227 15.90 -22.10 -2.76
CA GLY A 227 15.99 -22.86 -1.51
C GLY A 227 17.08 -22.36 -0.56
N GLU A 228 17.67 -21.22 -0.83
CA GLU A 228 18.55 -20.49 0.10
C GLU A 228 17.80 -20.07 1.37
N LEU A 229 16.49 -19.80 1.24
CA LEU A 229 15.57 -19.66 2.35
C LEU A 229 14.53 -20.79 2.33
N VAL A 230 14.13 -21.24 3.50
CA VAL A 230 13.02 -22.18 3.67
C VAL A 230 11.74 -21.50 4.13
N ALA A 231 11.84 -20.34 4.77
CA ALA A 231 10.69 -19.54 5.16
C ALA A 231 11.04 -18.05 5.34
N ALA A 232 10.02 -17.21 5.26
CA ALA A 232 10.14 -15.79 5.56
C ALA A 232 8.80 -15.23 6.08
N GLN A 233 8.87 -14.17 6.88
CA GLN A 233 7.72 -13.30 7.08
C GLN A 233 7.59 -12.41 5.85
N MET A 234 6.41 -12.45 5.22
CA MET A 234 6.15 -11.74 3.97
C MET A 234 4.65 -11.52 3.74
N TRP A 235 4.33 -10.69 2.77
CA TRP A 235 2.96 -10.51 2.28
C TRP A 235 2.42 -11.76 1.57
N ASP A 236 1.11 -11.98 1.70
CA ASP A 236 0.36 -13.02 0.99
C ASP A 236 0.61 -12.99 -0.54
N SER A 237 0.63 -11.81 -1.13
CA SER A 237 0.90 -11.59 -2.55
C SER A 237 2.22 -12.19 -3.02
N GLY A 238 3.28 -12.07 -2.22
CA GLY A 238 4.57 -12.67 -2.52
C GLY A 238 4.53 -14.19 -2.44
N GLY A 239 3.88 -14.71 -1.39
CA GLY A 239 3.67 -16.14 -1.21
C GLY A 239 2.87 -16.76 -2.37
N TRP A 240 1.82 -16.09 -2.83
CA TRP A 240 1.01 -16.60 -3.96
C TRP A 240 1.74 -16.50 -5.30
N LYS A 241 2.55 -15.46 -5.50
CA LYS A 241 3.38 -15.35 -6.70
C LYS A 241 4.33 -16.54 -6.81
N ILE A 242 5.07 -16.84 -5.75
CA ILE A 242 6.04 -17.95 -5.79
C ILE A 242 5.38 -19.33 -5.74
N ASN A 243 4.23 -19.48 -5.09
CA ASN A 243 3.42 -20.72 -5.13
C ASN A 243 3.04 -21.10 -6.57
N ALA A 244 2.85 -20.09 -7.43
CA ALA A 244 2.60 -20.27 -8.86
C ALA A 244 3.70 -21.05 -9.58
N GLU A 245 4.91 -20.85 -9.15
CA GLU A 245 6.11 -21.44 -9.72
C GLU A 245 6.48 -22.75 -9.01
N ASN A 246 6.26 -22.80 -7.69
CA ASN A 246 6.53 -23.96 -6.84
C ASN A 246 5.40 -24.17 -5.81
N PRO A 247 4.49 -25.14 -6.05
CA PRO A 247 3.35 -25.41 -5.15
C PRO A 247 3.73 -25.85 -3.72
N ALA A 248 4.98 -26.26 -3.50
CA ALA A 248 5.45 -26.57 -2.15
C ALA A 248 5.70 -25.32 -1.30
N ILE A 249 5.85 -24.15 -1.94
CA ILE A 249 6.02 -22.87 -1.23
C ILE A 249 4.64 -22.25 -1.06
N LYS A 250 4.18 -22.11 0.19
CA LYS A 250 2.83 -21.67 0.53
C LYS A 250 2.86 -20.45 1.43
N PHE A 251 1.85 -19.59 1.27
CA PHE A 251 1.52 -18.61 2.31
C PHE A 251 0.70 -19.30 3.40
N ILE A 252 1.07 -19.08 4.64
CA ILE A 252 0.44 -19.64 5.84
C ILE A 252 0.04 -18.47 6.75
N ALA A 253 -1.25 -18.38 7.07
CA ALA A 253 -1.73 -17.47 8.10
C ALA A 253 -1.25 -17.98 9.48
N PRO A 254 -0.46 -17.17 10.23
CA PRO A 254 0.06 -17.58 11.53
C PRO A 254 -1.03 -17.83 12.56
N LYS A 255 -0.81 -18.72 13.52
CA LYS A 255 -1.77 -19.03 14.61
C LYS A 255 -2.08 -17.79 15.46
N SER A 256 -1.10 -16.94 15.71
CA SER A 256 -1.30 -15.68 16.43
C SER A 256 -2.08 -14.63 15.63
N GLY A 257 -2.28 -14.85 14.32
CA GLY A 257 -3.03 -14.03 13.38
C GLY A 257 -2.16 -13.39 12.33
N ALA A 258 -2.61 -13.44 11.09
CA ALA A 258 -2.02 -12.65 10.01
C ALA A 258 -2.29 -11.16 10.24
N LEU A 259 -1.34 -10.29 9.90
CA LEU A 259 -1.49 -8.85 10.09
C LEU A 259 -2.16 -8.23 8.86
N GLY A 260 -3.41 -7.78 9.03
CA GLY A 260 -4.21 -7.22 7.94
C GLY A 260 -3.92 -5.74 7.71
N TRP A 261 -3.64 -5.37 6.48
CA TRP A 261 -3.43 -3.99 6.04
C TRP A 261 -4.44 -3.60 4.96
N VAL A 262 -4.73 -2.30 4.89
CA VAL A 262 -5.55 -1.70 3.83
C VAL A 262 -4.79 -0.48 3.33
N ASP A 263 -4.41 -0.48 2.07
CA ASP A 263 -3.87 0.70 1.41
C ASP A 263 -5.01 1.56 0.87
N THR A 264 -4.77 2.84 0.81
CA THR A 264 -5.83 3.82 0.61
C THR A 264 -5.52 4.79 -0.52
N PHE A 265 -6.50 5.56 -0.91
CA PHE A 265 -6.34 6.80 -1.63
C PHE A 265 -6.48 7.97 -0.66
N ALA A 266 -5.44 8.80 -0.56
CA ALA A 266 -5.42 10.01 0.25
C ALA A 266 -4.95 11.22 -0.56
N LEU A 267 -5.58 12.37 -0.34
CA LEU A 267 -5.22 13.61 -1.02
C LEU A 267 -4.14 14.36 -0.21
N PRO A 268 -2.94 14.59 -0.75
CA PRO A 268 -1.94 15.46 -0.12
C PRO A 268 -2.46 16.88 0.09
N ALA A 269 -2.12 17.49 1.23
CA ALA A 269 -2.68 18.76 1.69
C ALA A 269 -2.56 19.90 0.66
N LYS A 270 -1.43 19.97 -0.05
CA LYS A 270 -1.14 20.98 -1.05
C LYS A 270 -1.07 20.42 -2.48
N GLY A 271 -1.75 19.27 -2.74
CA GLY A 271 -1.96 18.76 -4.09
C GLY A 271 -2.71 19.79 -4.94
N LYS A 272 -2.32 19.94 -6.20
CA LYS A 272 -2.84 21.00 -7.08
C LYS A 272 -3.90 20.51 -8.04
N ASN A 273 -4.01 19.20 -8.27
CA ASN A 273 -4.93 18.64 -9.26
C ASN A 273 -5.85 17.57 -8.65
N ASP A 274 -6.76 18.01 -7.78
CA ASP A 274 -7.76 17.12 -7.15
C ASP A 274 -8.69 16.48 -8.20
N ALA A 275 -8.99 17.20 -9.28
CA ALA A 275 -9.83 16.67 -10.36
C ALA A 275 -9.19 15.43 -10.99
N ALA A 276 -7.90 15.47 -11.29
CA ALA A 276 -7.16 14.33 -11.81
C ALA A 276 -7.08 13.17 -10.78
N ALA A 277 -6.91 13.50 -9.49
CA ALA A 277 -6.91 12.50 -8.42
C ALA A 277 -8.25 11.76 -8.32
N TYR A 278 -9.38 12.47 -8.33
CA TYR A 278 -10.71 11.86 -8.34
C TYR A 278 -11.00 11.10 -9.64
N ALA A 279 -10.55 11.60 -10.79
CA ALA A 279 -10.65 10.88 -12.06
C ALA A 279 -9.92 9.53 -12.00
N TRP A 280 -8.70 9.51 -11.46
CA TRP A 280 -7.94 8.27 -11.24
C TRP A 280 -8.65 7.31 -10.31
N ILE A 281 -9.09 7.77 -9.12
CA ILE A 281 -9.83 6.93 -8.16
C ILE A 281 -11.04 6.29 -8.85
N ASN A 282 -11.87 7.08 -9.55
CA ASN A 282 -13.06 6.58 -10.22
C ASN A 282 -12.77 5.64 -11.40
N PHE A 283 -11.61 5.79 -12.05
CA PHE A 283 -11.17 4.92 -13.12
C PHE A 283 -10.67 3.57 -12.57
N VAL A 284 -9.76 3.58 -11.60
CA VAL A 284 -9.15 2.35 -11.07
C VAL A 284 -10.09 1.54 -10.18
N THR A 285 -11.20 2.14 -9.74
CA THR A 285 -12.26 1.44 -9.00
C THR A 285 -13.38 0.89 -9.90
N ARG A 286 -13.24 0.92 -11.22
CA ARG A 286 -14.09 0.12 -12.11
C ARG A 286 -13.75 -1.37 -11.88
N PRO A 287 -14.75 -2.27 -11.74
CA PRO A 287 -14.51 -3.67 -11.37
C PRO A 287 -13.48 -4.39 -12.25
N GLU A 288 -13.54 -4.21 -13.57
CA GLU A 288 -12.62 -4.83 -14.53
C GLU A 288 -11.19 -4.27 -14.43
N ILE A 289 -11.04 -2.97 -14.15
CA ILE A 289 -9.73 -2.34 -13.94
C ILE A 289 -9.15 -2.76 -12.60
N ALA A 290 -9.98 -2.74 -11.55
CA ALA A 290 -9.59 -3.15 -10.20
C ALA A 290 -9.11 -4.61 -10.16
N ALA A 291 -9.75 -5.52 -10.90
CA ALA A 291 -9.31 -6.91 -11.00
C ALA A 291 -7.94 -7.04 -11.69
N ARG A 292 -7.68 -6.27 -12.75
CA ARG A 292 -6.38 -6.25 -13.44
C ARG A 292 -5.28 -5.73 -12.50
N LEU A 293 -5.57 -4.65 -11.78
CA LEU A 293 -4.65 -4.05 -10.81
C LEU A 293 -4.40 -4.98 -9.63
N ALA A 294 -5.43 -5.63 -9.09
CA ALA A 294 -5.30 -6.64 -8.04
C ALA A 294 -4.38 -7.80 -8.49
N LYS A 295 -4.51 -8.26 -9.74
CA LYS A 295 -3.65 -9.28 -10.32
C LYS A 295 -2.19 -8.78 -10.45
N SER A 296 -1.97 -7.55 -10.90
CA SER A 296 -0.63 -6.95 -11.01
C SER A 296 0.04 -6.82 -9.64
N ALA A 297 -0.68 -6.28 -8.65
CA ALA A 297 -0.19 -6.13 -7.29
C ALA A 297 -0.08 -7.47 -6.53
N GLY A 298 -0.82 -8.49 -6.97
CA GLY A 298 -0.99 -9.75 -6.25
C GLY A 298 -1.81 -9.60 -4.97
N SER A 299 -2.61 -8.54 -4.84
CA SER A 299 -3.35 -8.16 -3.64
C SER A 299 -4.85 -8.22 -3.88
N PHE A 300 -5.65 -8.11 -2.82
CA PHE A 300 -7.10 -7.99 -2.96
C PHE A 300 -7.50 -6.52 -3.11
N THR A 301 -8.59 -6.30 -3.83
CA THR A 301 -9.15 -4.95 -3.99
C THR A 301 -10.36 -4.75 -3.09
N ALA A 302 -10.58 -3.51 -2.66
CA ALA A 302 -11.79 -3.10 -1.96
C ALA A 302 -12.97 -2.80 -2.91
N VAL A 303 -12.86 -3.18 -4.19
CA VAL A 303 -13.86 -2.90 -5.23
C VAL A 303 -14.84 -4.06 -5.36
N LYS A 304 -16.13 -3.75 -5.22
CA LYS A 304 -17.24 -4.69 -5.39
C LYS A 304 -17.36 -5.12 -6.86
N GLY A 305 -17.56 -6.41 -7.09
CA GLY A 305 -17.72 -6.97 -8.44
C GLY A 305 -16.42 -7.29 -9.16
N ALA A 306 -15.26 -6.85 -8.62
CA ALA A 306 -13.96 -7.21 -9.19
C ALA A 306 -13.71 -8.73 -9.18
N GLU A 307 -14.30 -9.45 -8.20
CA GLU A 307 -14.22 -10.90 -8.09
C GLU A 307 -14.77 -11.63 -9.32
N ASN A 308 -15.64 -11.01 -10.11
CA ASN A 308 -16.17 -11.58 -11.34
C ASN A 308 -15.12 -11.63 -12.47
N PHE A 309 -14.10 -10.80 -12.39
CA PHE A 309 -12.99 -10.69 -13.34
C PHE A 309 -11.69 -11.37 -12.85
N MET A 310 -11.69 -11.87 -11.61
CA MET A 310 -10.54 -12.60 -11.05
C MET A 310 -10.49 -14.03 -11.57
N ASP A 311 -9.27 -14.52 -11.84
CA ASP A 311 -9.08 -15.90 -12.24
C ASP A 311 -9.33 -16.90 -11.09
N ALA A 312 -9.64 -18.15 -11.47
CA ALA A 312 -9.98 -19.22 -10.52
C ALA A 312 -8.81 -19.51 -9.54
N ARG A 313 -7.57 -19.27 -9.96
CA ARG A 313 -6.39 -19.50 -9.16
C ARG A 313 -6.31 -18.55 -7.97
N MET A 314 -6.51 -17.24 -8.19
CA MET A 314 -6.53 -16.27 -7.09
C MET A 314 -7.58 -16.63 -6.04
N LYS A 315 -8.77 -17.08 -6.48
CA LYS A 315 -9.84 -17.55 -5.57
C LYS A 315 -9.42 -18.79 -4.77
N ALA A 316 -8.76 -19.75 -5.41
CA ALA A 316 -8.28 -20.96 -4.75
C ALA A 316 -7.18 -20.64 -3.72
N GLN A 317 -6.22 -19.79 -4.05
CA GLN A 317 -5.15 -19.36 -3.16
C GLN A 317 -5.69 -18.66 -1.89
N LEU A 318 -6.71 -17.80 -2.06
CA LEU A 318 -7.39 -17.19 -0.91
C LEU A 318 -7.96 -18.24 0.04
N ASN A 319 -8.75 -19.18 -0.49
CA ASN A 319 -9.42 -20.20 0.31
C ASN A 319 -8.42 -21.15 1.00
N GLU A 320 -7.32 -21.49 0.33
CA GLU A 320 -6.26 -22.33 0.91
C GLU A 320 -5.50 -21.61 2.03
N SER A 321 -5.13 -20.35 1.81
CA SER A 321 -4.36 -19.58 2.77
C SER A 321 -5.16 -19.14 3.98
N PHE A 322 -6.47 -18.92 3.80
CA PHE A 322 -7.35 -18.37 4.83
C PHE A 322 -8.60 -19.22 5.03
N PRO A 323 -8.51 -20.37 5.70
CA PRO A 323 -9.71 -21.05 6.19
C PRO A 323 -10.47 -20.09 7.13
N LYS A 324 -11.77 -20.34 7.33
CA LYS A 324 -12.67 -19.43 8.06
C LYS A 324 -12.12 -18.93 9.41
N SER A 325 -11.46 -19.79 10.15
CA SER A 325 -10.83 -19.44 11.44
C SER A 325 -9.67 -18.46 11.29
N ALA A 326 -8.87 -18.60 10.23
CA ALA A 326 -7.75 -17.70 9.95
C ALA A 326 -8.25 -16.33 9.50
N LEU A 327 -9.31 -16.26 8.67
CA LEU A 327 -9.96 -15.00 8.29
C LEU A 327 -10.47 -14.23 9.52
N GLN A 328 -11.11 -14.94 10.46
CA GLN A 328 -11.60 -14.33 11.69
C GLN A 328 -10.50 -13.88 12.65
N ASN A 329 -9.30 -14.44 12.51
CA ASN A 329 -8.14 -14.11 13.36
C ASN A 329 -7.21 -13.06 12.74
N ILE A 330 -7.54 -12.46 11.61
CA ILE A 330 -6.74 -11.36 11.03
C ILE A 330 -6.68 -10.21 12.03
N LYS A 331 -5.46 -9.74 12.29
CA LYS A 331 -5.17 -8.58 13.15
C LYS A 331 -5.07 -7.32 12.28
N TRP A 332 -6.19 -6.68 12.06
CA TRP A 332 -6.24 -5.46 11.25
C TRP A 332 -5.53 -4.31 11.97
N TYR A 333 -4.66 -3.61 11.25
CA TYR A 333 -3.97 -2.44 11.77
C TYR A 333 -4.98 -1.32 12.07
N PRO A 334 -5.09 -0.89 13.35
CA PRO A 334 -5.83 0.33 13.69
C PRO A 334 -4.99 1.57 13.37
N ALA A 335 -5.62 2.73 13.36
CA ALA A 335 -4.90 4.00 13.26
C ALA A 335 -3.82 4.10 14.35
N ILE A 336 -2.61 4.49 13.95
CA ILE A 336 -1.49 4.68 14.88
C ILE A 336 -1.64 6.06 15.52
N PRO A 337 -1.73 6.15 16.86
CA PRO A 337 -1.63 7.43 17.56
C PRO A 337 -0.28 8.12 17.33
N ALA A 338 -0.28 9.43 17.26
CA ALA A 338 0.94 10.22 17.16
C ALA A 338 1.95 9.86 18.26
N GLY A 339 3.24 9.79 17.92
CA GLY A 339 4.34 9.47 18.82
C GLY A 339 4.65 7.99 19.03
N LEU A 340 3.74 7.05 18.70
CA LEU A 340 4.03 5.62 18.86
C LEU A 340 5.05 5.12 17.82
N GLU A 341 5.09 5.72 16.64
CA GLU A 341 6.07 5.38 15.61
C GLU A 341 7.51 5.69 16.05
N GLU A 342 7.73 6.71 16.88
CA GLU A 342 9.04 7.01 17.45
C GLU A 342 9.51 5.90 18.40
N ILE A 343 8.59 5.32 19.20
CA ILE A 343 8.88 4.16 20.04
C ILE A 343 9.33 2.97 19.20
N GLU A 344 8.60 2.67 18.14
CA GLU A 344 8.93 1.60 17.20
C GLU A 344 10.30 1.83 16.54
N GLY A 345 10.56 3.05 16.06
CA GLY A 345 11.83 3.43 15.45
C GLY A 345 13.03 3.17 16.36
N LYS A 346 12.96 3.59 17.63
CA LYS A 346 14.02 3.34 18.63
C LYS A 346 14.27 1.85 18.84
N VAL A 347 13.23 1.02 18.85
CA VAL A 347 13.38 -0.44 19.00
C VAL A 347 14.01 -1.05 17.75
N LEU A 348 13.58 -0.63 16.55
CA LEU A 348 14.16 -1.11 15.28
C LEU A 348 15.64 -0.74 15.16
N ASP A 349 16.01 0.48 15.53
CA ASP A 349 17.42 0.94 15.56
C ASP A 349 18.26 0.09 16.52
N ARG A 350 17.73 -0.23 17.71
CA ARG A 350 18.39 -1.14 18.67
C ARG A 350 18.59 -2.54 18.09
N ILE A 351 17.60 -3.10 17.39
CA ILE A 351 17.73 -4.41 16.74
C ILE A 351 18.79 -4.35 15.64
N LYS A 352 18.82 -3.28 14.87
CA LYS A 352 19.83 -3.09 13.83
C LYS A 352 21.25 -3.03 14.38
N ALA A 353 21.42 -2.32 15.50
CA ALA A 353 22.71 -2.13 16.17
C ALA A 353 23.18 -3.36 16.99
N ALA A 354 22.29 -4.26 17.37
CA ALA A 354 22.67 -5.48 18.09
C ALA A 354 23.55 -6.40 17.23
N ASN A 355 24.61 -6.96 17.79
CA ASN A 355 25.54 -7.89 17.13
C ASN A 355 24.95 -9.30 17.04
#